data_b765cdabbdcc4a626d7212bac955d17b
#
_entry.id   b765cdabbdcc4a626d7212bac955d17b
#
_cell.length_a   1.000
_cell.length_b   1.000
_cell.length_c   1.000
_cell.angle_alpha   90.00
_cell.angle_beta   90.00
_cell.angle_gamma   90.00
#
_symmetry.space_group_name_H-M   'P 1'
#
loop_
_entity.id
_entity.type
_entity.pdbx_description
1 polymer ?
#
loop_
_entity_poly.entity_id
_entity_poly.type
_entity_poly.pdbx_seq_one_letter_code
_entity_poly.pdbx_strand_id
1 'polypeptide(L)'
;MASVALLTVTGILSQAVGFAYRVGLTRLAGAEIMGLYQLILPVYSILLSLTSVGLTTGVSNLSAWYQALGDRRAIWQVRGQAIRLFFLLAALPCILLLLFSDAVSVYLLGDARTRLGLMLLVPCLLLTGVENLQKHYFYGTGRVFPAAMTELAEMVLRAALVLSLVKGLSPATAEGVVGAIVLGMALCEIASAVTQTVLFRHALGPKSRLTGPGTTSQVLRGKLGRIAAPLGAAALLGNLISSANAVLIPRLLVSGGMDQNQAVAVYGVTFGMTLPMLLLPTAFLSALGLVLTPKLSQCSALNDRGEIRRQVSRSVGLANLILIPALALLAVSGPAIGAALYADARVGDHLPLLALGVLFSCWQTLCAAILSGVGRQGAAAGIALAADGVQLVLTCLLVSGWGMQGYAFAFTLSAVLGAALSWRVVAREIGLSLPVFPWFTAPVLSACLAATCGDLMETVLQRSGLSPCAAALGGLGFGLLLYLAALQALGAGTKGSGLPPPAFPCHPVKNSVQWQKRTTTGRHRP
;
A
#
# COMPACT_ATOMS: atom_id res chain seq x y z
N MET A 1 -0.59 18.52 -13.00
CA MET A 1 -2.02 18.19 -12.81
C MET A 1 -2.40 16.89 -13.54
N ALA A 2 -2.27 16.83 -14.87
CA ALA A 2 -2.63 15.63 -15.65
C ALA A 2 -1.93 14.34 -15.18
N SER A 3 -0.63 14.39 -14.87
CA SER A 3 0.13 13.22 -14.39
C SER A 3 -0.35 12.70 -13.02
N VAL A 4 -0.76 13.59 -12.12
CA VAL A 4 -1.29 13.19 -10.81
C VAL A 4 -2.68 12.57 -10.96
N ALA A 5 -3.55 13.18 -11.76
CA ALA A 5 -4.88 12.63 -12.06
C ALA A 5 -4.77 11.24 -12.71
N LEU A 6 -3.84 11.07 -13.65
CA LEU A 6 -3.58 9.77 -14.28
C LEU A 6 -3.17 8.71 -13.24
N LEU A 7 -2.16 9.01 -12.39
CA LEU A 7 -1.71 8.08 -11.35
C LEU A 7 -2.83 7.73 -10.35
N THR A 8 -3.69 8.70 -10.03
CA THR A 8 -4.83 8.45 -9.15
C THR A 8 -5.85 7.51 -9.81
N VAL A 9 -6.22 7.77 -11.06
CA VAL A 9 -7.20 6.94 -11.78
C VAL A 9 -6.65 5.53 -12.02
N THR A 10 -5.42 5.42 -12.52
CA THR A 10 -4.79 4.10 -12.73
C THR A 10 -4.58 3.34 -11.43
N GLY A 11 -4.23 4.02 -10.33
CA GLY A 11 -4.11 3.42 -9.00
C GLY A 11 -5.43 2.85 -8.48
N ILE A 12 -6.55 3.59 -8.63
CA ILE A 12 -7.89 3.11 -8.25
C ILE A 12 -8.29 1.91 -9.12
N LEU A 13 -8.07 1.99 -10.44
CA LEU A 13 -8.36 0.86 -11.34
C LEU A 13 -7.52 -0.37 -11.00
N SER A 14 -6.23 -0.22 -10.72
CA SER A 14 -5.36 -1.31 -10.30
C SER A 14 -5.84 -1.96 -9.00
N GLN A 15 -6.30 -1.16 -8.03
CA GLN A 15 -6.88 -1.68 -6.80
C GLN A 15 -8.17 -2.48 -7.05
N ALA A 16 -9.04 -1.98 -7.93
CA ALA A 16 -10.28 -2.68 -8.29
C ALA A 16 -9.99 -4.01 -9.01
N VAL A 17 -9.07 -4.02 -9.97
CA VAL A 17 -8.64 -5.25 -10.67
C VAL A 17 -7.97 -6.21 -9.70
N GLY A 18 -7.10 -5.72 -8.80
CA GLY A 18 -6.44 -6.52 -7.78
C GLY A 18 -7.43 -7.16 -6.80
N PHE A 19 -8.48 -6.44 -6.44
CA PHE A 19 -9.55 -6.99 -5.61
C PHE A 19 -10.35 -8.07 -6.36
N ALA A 20 -10.78 -7.81 -7.60
CA ALA A 20 -11.47 -8.79 -8.43
C ALA A 20 -10.64 -10.06 -8.64
N TYR A 21 -9.32 -9.90 -8.88
CA TYR A 21 -8.37 -11.01 -8.95
C TYR A 21 -8.36 -11.84 -7.66
N ARG A 22 -8.30 -11.20 -6.48
CA ARG A 22 -8.30 -11.91 -5.19
C ARG A 22 -9.60 -12.68 -4.97
N VAL A 23 -10.74 -12.07 -5.30
CA VAL A 23 -12.05 -12.76 -5.25
C VAL A 23 -12.06 -13.99 -6.15
N GLY A 24 -11.64 -13.84 -7.41
CA GLY A 24 -11.55 -14.95 -8.34
C GLY A 24 -10.60 -16.06 -7.89
N LEU A 25 -9.42 -15.69 -7.39
CA LEU A 25 -8.43 -16.65 -6.88
C LEU A 25 -8.96 -17.39 -5.65
N THR A 26 -9.58 -16.70 -4.72
CA THR A 26 -10.13 -17.31 -3.51
C THR A 26 -11.25 -18.30 -3.83
N ARG A 27 -12.13 -17.97 -4.78
CA ARG A 27 -13.20 -18.89 -5.21
C ARG A 27 -12.67 -20.16 -5.89
N LEU A 28 -11.52 -20.05 -6.57
CA LEU A 28 -10.89 -21.21 -7.23
C LEU A 28 -10.06 -22.05 -6.27
N ALA A 29 -9.31 -21.41 -5.40
CA ALA A 29 -8.29 -22.06 -4.58
C ALA A 29 -8.75 -22.36 -3.13
N GLY A 30 -9.70 -21.59 -2.60
CA GLY A 30 -10.18 -21.72 -1.22
C GLY A 30 -9.30 -21.01 -0.19
N ALA A 31 -9.79 -20.99 1.06
CA ALA A 31 -9.19 -20.24 2.17
C ALA A 31 -7.81 -20.76 2.58
N GLU A 32 -7.63 -22.08 2.59
CA GLU A 32 -6.39 -22.73 3.00
C GLU A 32 -5.22 -22.37 2.06
N ILE A 33 -5.46 -22.47 0.75
CA ILE A 33 -4.44 -22.10 -0.25
C ILE A 33 -4.15 -20.61 -0.24
N MET A 34 -5.17 -19.78 -0.01
CA MET A 34 -4.96 -18.35 0.21
C MET A 34 -4.08 -18.09 1.44
N GLY A 35 -4.25 -18.86 2.52
CA GLY A 35 -3.38 -18.80 3.69
C GLY A 35 -1.93 -19.16 3.37
N LEU A 36 -1.69 -20.28 2.68
CA LEU A 36 -0.35 -20.68 2.24
C LEU A 36 0.31 -19.63 1.34
N TYR A 37 -0.45 -19.07 0.40
CA TYR A 37 0.03 -17.98 -0.46
C TYR A 37 0.40 -16.73 0.36
N GLN A 38 -0.44 -16.34 1.34
CA GLN A 38 -0.17 -15.19 2.21
C GLN A 38 1.06 -15.42 3.11
N LEU A 39 1.44 -16.65 3.44
CA LEU A 39 2.66 -16.97 4.19
C LEU A 39 3.95 -16.75 3.36
N ILE A 40 3.88 -16.88 2.04
CA ILE A 40 5.03 -16.69 1.14
C ILE A 40 5.33 -15.21 0.92
N LEU A 41 4.31 -14.34 0.89
CA LEU A 41 4.46 -12.91 0.59
C LEU A 41 5.39 -12.15 1.56
N PRO A 42 5.43 -12.43 2.86
CA PRO A 42 6.41 -11.84 3.78
C PRO A 42 7.86 -12.08 3.37
N VAL A 43 8.20 -13.31 2.96
CA VAL A 43 9.54 -13.64 2.47
C VAL A 43 9.89 -12.81 1.23
N TYR A 44 8.93 -12.70 0.31
CA TYR A 44 9.06 -11.84 -0.87
C TYR A 44 9.31 -10.37 -0.52
N SER A 45 8.55 -9.82 0.43
CA SER A 45 8.67 -8.42 0.86
C SER A 45 10.01 -8.14 1.54
N ILE A 46 10.52 -9.05 2.37
CA ILE A 46 11.85 -8.95 2.99
C ILE A 46 12.93 -8.94 1.90
N LEU A 47 12.87 -9.86 0.95
CA LEU A 47 13.86 -9.96 -0.12
C LEU A 47 13.83 -8.72 -1.03
N LEU A 48 12.65 -8.20 -1.38
CA LEU A 48 12.54 -6.96 -2.15
C LEU A 48 13.09 -5.75 -1.40
N SER A 49 12.82 -5.62 -0.10
CA SER A 49 13.35 -4.50 0.68
C SER A 49 14.87 -4.54 0.81
N LEU A 50 15.43 -5.74 0.97
CA LEU A 50 16.87 -5.94 1.04
C LEU A 50 17.58 -5.61 -0.28
N THR A 51 16.94 -5.91 -1.41
CA THR A 51 17.61 -5.92 -2.72
C THR A 51 17.25 -4.74 -3.62
N SER A 52 15.99 -4.28 -3.62
CA SER A 52 15.51 -3.33 -4.64
C SER A 52 15.00 -2.00 -4.10
N VAL A 53 14.31 -1.95 -2.95
CA VAL A 53 13.58 -0.75 -2.48
C VAL A 53 14.48 0.50 -2.37
N GLY A 54 15.66 0.37 -1.80
CA GLY A 54 16.62 1.49 -1.73
C GLY A 54 17.16 1.90 -3.10
N LEU A 55 17.41 0.92 -3.97
CA LEU A 55 17.95 1.17 -5.32
C LEU A 55 16.92 1.86 -6.23
N THR A 56 15.63 1.54 -6.11
CA THR A 56 14.56 2.17 -6.89
C THR A 56 14.49 3.67 -6.63
N THR A 57 14.55 4.07 -5.35
CA THR A 57 14.62 5.49 -4.99
C THR A 57 15.90 6.15 -5.51
N GLY A 58 17.04 5.45 -5.43
CA GLY A 58 18.30 5.92 -6.00
C GLY A 58 18.23 6.16 -7.51
N VAL A 59 17.62 5.23 -8.25
CA VAL A 59 17.39 5.38 -9.69
C VAL A 59 16.48 6.56 -9.99
N SER A 60 15.38 6.71 -9.27
CA SER A 60 14.45 7.83 -9.45
C SER A 60 15.16 9.18 -9.26
N ASN A 61 15.87 9.36 -8.14
CA ASN A 61 16.55 10.61 -7.80
C ASN A 61 17.70 10.94 -8.78
N LEU A 62 18.56 9.97 -9.10
CA LEU A 62 19.67 10.20 -10.01
C LEU A 62 19.20 10.40 -11.45
N SER A 63 18.14 9.71 -11.89
CA SER A 63 17.56 9.92 -13.21
C SER A 63 16.97 11.33 -13.35
N ALA A 64 16.26 11.82 -12.32
CA ALA A 64 15.78 13.20 -12.28
C ALA A 64 16.93 14.21 -12.38
N TRP A 65 17.98 14.00 -11.60
CA TRP A 65 19.13 14.90 -11.56
C TRP A 65 19.88 14.94 -12.89
N TYR A 66 20.24 13.78 -13.46
CA TYR A 66 20.93 13.74 -14.74
C TYR A 66 20.06 14.18 -15.92
N GLN A 67 18.74 14.03 -15.82
CA GLN A 67 17.81 14.60 -16.80
C GLN A 67 17.82 16.12 -16.78
N ALA A 68 17.85 16.75 -15.61
CA ALA A 68 17.97 18.20 -15.47
C ALA A 68 19.29 18.73 -16.07
N LEU A 69 20.37 17.93 -16.01
CA LEU A 69 21.66 18.24 -16.62
C LEU A 69 21.73 17.90 -18.14
N GLY A 70 20.69 17.28 -18.71
CA GLY A 70 20.69 16.86 -20.11
C GLY A 70 21.57 15.65 -20.42
N ASP A 71 22.13 14.98 -19.40
CA ASP A 71 23.07 13.85 -19.57
C ASP A 71 22.32 12.51 -19.68
N ARG A 72 21.89 12.19 -20.89
CA ARG A 72 21.21 10.90 -21.19
C ARG A 72 22.13 9.69 -21.05
N ARG A 73 23.45 9.87 -21.27
CA ARG A 73 24.44 8.79 -21.11
C ARG A 73 24.57 8.39 -19.64
N ALA A 74 24.60 9.35 -18.72
CA ALA A 74 24.62 9.07 -17.29
C ALA A 74 23.34 8.36 -16.83
N ILE A 75 22.17 8.73 -17.34
CA ILE A 75 20.89 8.01 -17.02
C ILE A 75 20.99 6.53 -17.44
N TRP A 76 21.47 6.25 -18.64
CA TRP A 76 21.67 4.87 -19.08
C TRP A 76 22.63 4.10 -18.17
N GLN A 77 23.71 4.76 -17.75
CA GLN A 77 24.70 4.18 -16.83
C GLN A 77 24.11 3.96 -15.43
N VAL A 78 23.28 4.88 -14.90
CA VAL A 78 22.56 4.72 -13.62
C VAL A 78 21.74 3.44 -13.62
N ARG A 79 20.92 3.22 -14.66
CA ARG A 79 20.15 1.98 -14.79
C ARG A 79 21.05 0.74 -14.79
N GLY A 80 22.11 0.76 -15.62
CA GLY A 80 23.02 -0.37 -15.73
C GLY A 80 23.74 -0.71 -14.41
N GLN A 81 24.16 0.31 -13.66
CA GLN A 81 24.77 0.11 -12.35
C GLN A 81 23.76 -0.33 -11.29
N ALA A 82 22.54 0.21 -11.31
CA ALA A 82 21.49 -0.20 -10.39
C ALA A 82 21.10 -1.69 -10.59
N ILE A 83 20.98 -2.14 -11.84
CA ILE A 83 20.71 -3.55 -12.16
C ILE A 83 21.87 -4.45 -11.69
N ARG A 84 23.13 -4.05 -11.93
CA ARG A 84 24.28 -4.83 -11.44
C ARG A 84 24.33 -4.93 -9.92
N LEU A 85 24.08 -3.81 -9.22
CA LEU A 85 24.03 -3.79 -7.76
C LEU A 85 22.85 -4.64 -7.24
N PHE A 86 21.70 -4.58 -7.90
CA PHE A 86 20.56 -5.41 -7.58
C PHE A 86 20.88 -6.91 -7.66
N PHE A 87 21.46 -7.38 -8.78
CA PHE A 87 21.85 -8.78 -8.92
C PHE A 87 22.93 -9.18 -7.92
N LEU A 88 23.86 -8.31 -7.59
CA LEU A 88 24.87 -8.56 -6.56
C LEU A 88 24.24 -8.72 -5.17
N LEU A 89 23.30 -7.84 -4.81
CA LEU A 89 22.57 -7.91 -3.54
C LEU A 89 21.60 -9.08 -3.48
N ALA A 90 20.97 -9.44 -4.61
CA ALA A 90 20.00 -10.53 -4.70
C ALA A 90 20.66 -11.92 -4.75
N ALA A 91 21.88 -12.04 -5.24
CA ALA A 91 22.54 -13.33 -5.49
C ALA A 91 22.60 -14.19 -4.21
N LEU A 92 23.16 -13.66 -3.13
CA LEU A 92 23.31 -14.41 -1.89
C LEU A 92 21.96 -14.80 -1.27
N PRO A 93 20.99 -13.89 -1.03
CA PRO A 93 19.68 -14.24 -0.49
C PRO A 93 18.90 -15.23 -1.37
N CYS A 94 18.96 -15.09 -2.70
CA CYS A 94 18.30 -16.02 -3.61
C CYS A 94 18.92 -17.42 -3.57
N ILE A 95 20.25 -17.52 -3.57
CA ILE A 95 20.95 -18.81 -3.44
C ILE A 95 20.61 -19.45 -2.09
N LEU A 96 20.65 -18.70 -1.01
CA LEU A 96 20.28 -19.22 0.32
C LEU A 96 18.82 -19.68 0.37
N LEU A 97 17.89 -18.91 -0.23
CA LEU A 97 16.49 -19.32 -0.29
C LEU A 97 16.30 -20.61 -1.08
N LEU A 98 17.02 -20.81 -2.20
CA LEU A 98 16.93 -22.05 -2.99
C LEU A 98 17.52 -23.24 -2.21
N LEU A 99 18.68 -23.08 -1.59
CA LEU A 99 19.36 -24.15 -0.84
C LEU A 99 18.58 -24.54 0.42
N PHE A 100 18.03 -23.56 1.12
CA PHE A 100 17.34 -23.75 2.40
C PHE A 100 15.82 -23.61 2.28
N SER A 101 15.24 -23.73 1.08
CA SER A 101 13.81 -23.60 0.85
C SER A 101 12.97 -24.53 1.72
N ASP A 102 13.44 -25.73 1.96
CA ASP A 102 12.81 -26.72 2.83
C ASP A 102 12.85 -26.28 4.31
N ALA A 103 14.01 -25.84 4.78
CA ALA A 103 14.16 -25.33 6.13
C ALA A 103 13.33 -24.05 6.36
N VAL A 104 13.29 -23.14 5.40
CA VAL A 104 12.45 -21.94 5.47
C VAL A 104 10.97 -22.30 5.49
N SER A 105 10.55 -23.24 4.66
CA SER A 105 9.17 -23.71 4.58
C SER A 105 8.73 -24.34 5.92
N VAL A 106 9.49 -25.30 6.46
CA VAL A 106 9.13 -26.05 7.66
C VAL A 106 9.38 -25.24 8.94
N TYR A 107 10.60 -24.69 9.10
CA TYR A 107 10.99 -24.06 10.36
C TYR A 107 10.61 -22.58 10.45
N LEU A 108 10.61 -21.83 9.34
CA LEU A 108 10.24 -20.41 9.39
C LEU A 108 8.74 -20.20 9.14
N LEU A 109 8.18 -20.76 8.07
CA LEU A 109 6.77 -20.57 7.75
C LEU A 109 5.85 -21.57 8.48
N GLY A 110 6.37 -22.72 8.91
CA GLY A 110 5.63 -23.73 9.66
C GLY A 110 4.78 -24.65 8.80
N ASP A 111 4.92 -24.60 7.45
CA ASP A 111 4.14 -25.44 6.55
C ASP A 111 4.96 -25.83 5.31
N ALA A 112 5.27 -27.13 5.18
CA ALA A 112 6.10 -27.68 4.09
C ALA A 112 5.51 -27.43 2.68
N ARG A 113 4.21 -27.25 2.57
CA ARG A 113 3.50 -27.01 1.30
C ARG A 113 3.83 -25.65 0.66
N THR A 114 4.51 -24.76 1.36
CA THR A 114 4.98 -23.49 0.81
C THR A 114 6.28 -23.60 0.01
N ARG A 115 6.98 -24.75 0.05
CA ARG A 115 8.31 -24.96 -0.52
C ARG A 115 8.38 -24.63 -2.02
N LEU A 116 7.50 -25.23 -2.83
CA LEU A 116 7.49 -24.99 -4.27
C LEU A 116 7.24 -23.51 -4.60
N GLY A 117 6.33 -22.88 -3.88
CA GLY A 117 6.08 -21.44 -3.99
C GLY A 117 7.33 -20.60 -3.68
N LEU A 118 8.09 -20.93 -2.63
CA LEU A 118 9.33 -20.25 -2.28
C LEU A 118 10.42 -20.41 -3.35
N MET A 119 10.57 -21.59 -3.95
CA MET A 119 11.53 -21.81 -5.04
C MET A 119 11.18 -20.98 -6.28
N LEU A 120 9.89 -20.96 -6.67
CA LEU A 120 9.40 -20.16 -7.80
C LEU A 120 9.38 -18.66 -7.52
N LEU A 121 9.46 -18.25 -6.26
CA LEU A 121 9.57 -16.84 -5.88
C LEU A 121 10.89 -16.20 -6.33
N VAL A 122 11.97 -17.00 -6.44
CA VAL A 122 13.29 -16.47 -6.83
C VAL A 122 13.28 -15.85 -8.23
N PRO A 123 12.87 -16.54 -9.30
CA PRO A 123 12.77 -15.91 -10.63
C PRO A 123 11.78 -14.73 -10.62
N CYS A 124 10.65 -14.82 -9.90
CA CYS A 124 9.71 -13.74 -9.76
C CYS A 124 10.40 -12.48 -9.16
N LEU A 125 11.12 -12.64 -8.05
CA LEU A 125 11.87 -11.56 -7.39
C LEU A 125 12.88 -10.88 -8.31
N LEU A 126 13.66 -11.67 -9.07
CA LEU A 126 14.68 -11.14 -9.96
C LEU A 126 14.06 -10.30 -11.10
N LEU A 127 12.93 -10.75 -11.64
CA LEU A 127 12.21 -10.03 -12.68
C LEU A 127 11.55 -8.76 -12.15
N THR A 128 10.83 -8.84 -11.02
CA THR A 128 10.22 -7.68 -10.35
C THR A 128 11.25 -6.62 -9.99
N GLY A 129 12.44 -7.02 -9.51
CA GLY A 129 13.50 -6.06 -9.19
C GLY A 129 14.00 -5.30 -10.43
N VAL A 130 14.20 -6.00 -11.55
CA VAL A 130 14.59 -5.37 -12.82
C VAL A 130 13.50 -4.42 -13.32
N GLU A 131 12.25 -4.84 -13.26
CA GLU A 131 11.11 -4.05 -13.67
C GLU A 131 10.97 -2.77 -12.82
N ASN A 132 10.96 -2.90 -11.49
CA ASN A 132 10.84 -1.78 -10.57
C ASN A 132 11.94 -0.74 -10.76
N LEU A 133 13.18 -1.15 -10.99
CA LEU A 133 14.27 -0.22 -11.30
C LEU A 133 13.99 0.61 -12.57
N GLN A 134 13.33 0.03 -13.55
CA GLN A 134 12.97 0.72 -14.80
C GLN A 134 11.73 1.60 -14.64
N LYS A 135 10.70 1.16 -13.91
CA LYS A 135 9.55 1.99 -13.55
C LYS A 135 9.99 3.28 -12.84
N HIS A 136 10.93 3.16 -11.89
CA HIS A 136 11.40 4.31 -11.12
C HIS A 136 12.23 5.32 -11.94
N TYR A 137 12.81 4.92 -13.07
CA TYR A 137 13.31 5.87 -14.05
C TYR A 137 12.20 6.76 -14.61
N PHE A 138 11.07 6.18 -14.99
CA PHE A 138 9.94 6.94 -15.51
C PHE A 138 9.35 7.88 -14.46
N TYR A 139 9.23 7.45 -13.21
CA TYR A 139 8.78 8.30 -12.11
C TYR A 139 9.75 9.45 -11.85
N GLY A 140 11.05 9.18 -11.80
CA GLY A 140 12.08 10.19 -11.59
C GLY A 140 12.15 11.23 -12.72
N THR A 141 11.90 10.82 -13.96
CA THR A 141 11.91 11.72 -15.11
C THR A 141 10.58 12.44 -15.38
N GLY A 142 9.56 12.22 -14.53
CA GLY A 142 8.23 12.82 -14.67
C GLY A 142 7.40 12.24 -15.82
N ARG A 143 7.88 11.21 -16.49
CA ARG A 143 7.17 10.51 -17.57
C ARG A 143 6.31 9.37 -17.01
N VAL A 144 5.33 9.72 -16.18
CA VAL A 144 4.56 8.72 -15.40
C VAL A 144 3.62 7.85 -16.23
N PHE A 145 3.20 8.29 -17.41
CA PHE A 145 2.23 7.56 -18.25
C PHE A 145 2.67 6.12 -18.60
N PRO A 146 3.90 5.87 -19.11
CA PRO A 146 4.33 4.50 -19.42
C PRO A 146 4.33 3.60 -18.19
N ALA A 147 4.82 4.10 -17.05
CA ALA A 147 4.87 3.32 -15.80
C ALA A 147 3.47 2.98 -15.28
N ALA A 148 2.56 3.95 -15.26
CA ALA A 148 1.19 3.75 -14.77
C ALA A 148 0.39 2.78 -15.64
N MET A 149 0.52 2.89 -16.97
CA MET A 149 -0.19 2.00 -17.89
C MET A 149 0.36 0.57 -17.86
N THR A 150 1.68 0.40 -17.73
CA THR A 150 2.27 -0.94 -17.59
C THR A 150 1.90 -1.58 -16.26
N GLU A 151 1.81 -0.83 -15.17
CA GLU A 151 1.35 -1.34 -13.87
C GLU A 151 -0.10 -1.84 -13.92
N LEU A 152 -0.99 -1.09 -14.58
CA LEU A 152 -2.37 -1.54 -14.79
C LEU A 152 -2.43 -2.77 -15.69
N ALA A 153 -1.71 -2.78 -16.81
CA ALA A 153 -1.65 -3.92 -17.73
C ALA A 153 -1.07 -5.18 -17.04
N GLU A 154 -0.04 -5.01 -16.21
CA GLU A 154 0.54 -6.07 -15.39
C GLU A 154 -0.49 -6.67 -14.45
N MET A 155 -1.27 -5.85 -13.75
CA MET A 155 -2.29 -6.34 -12.82
C MET A 155 -3.37 -7.16 -13.54
N VAL A 156 -3.81 -6.72 -14.73
CA VAL A 156 -4.77 -7.47 -15.57
C VAL A 156 -4.15 -8.76 -16.07
N LEU A 157 -2.92 -8.72 -16.57
CA LEU A 157 -2.21 -9.90 -17.08
C LEU A 157 -1.95 -10.92 -15.98
N ARG A 158 -1.55 -10.47 -14.77
CA ARG A 158 -1.37 -11.31 -13.60
C ARG A 158 -2.66 -12.03 -13.23
N ALA A 159 -3.78 -11.30 -13.18
CA ALA A 159 -5.08 -11.90 -12.92
C ALA A 159 -5.41 -12.98 -13.97
N ALA A 160 -5.26 -12.66 -15.25
CA ALA A 160 -5.55 -13.60 -16.33
C ALA A 160 -4.65 -14.85 -16.28
N LEU A 161 -3.34 -14.68 -16.14
CA LEU A 161 -2.38 -15.80 -16.12
C LEU A 161 -2.58 -16.69 -14.90
N VAL A 162 -2.67 -16.10 -13.70
CA VAL A 162 -2.80 -16.91 -12.47
C VAL A 162 -4.12 -17.68 -12.46
N LEU A 163 -5.25 -17.02 -12.76
CA LEU A 163 -6.55 -17.71 -12.78
C LEU A 163 -6.61 -18.80 -13.86
N SER A 164 -6.02 -18.55 -15.03
CA SER A 164 -5.96 -19.54 -16.10
C SER A 164 -5.07 -20.74 -15.75
N LEU A 165 -3.92 -20.51 -15.10
CA LEU A 165 -3.02 -21.59 -14.68
C LEU A 165 -3.63 -22.43 -13.56
N VAL A 166 -4.21 -21.80 -12.54
CA VAL A 166 -4.86 -22.53 -11.45
C VAL A 166 -6.02 -23.37 -11.96
N LYS A 167 -6.85 -22.83 -12.86
CA LYS A 167 -7.97 -23.55 -13.46
C LYS A 167 -7.52 -24.60 -14.46
N GLY A 168 -6.54 -24.28 -15.32
CA GLY A 168 -6.12 -25.14 -16.43
C GLY A 168 -5.24 -26.31 -16.00
N LEU A 169 -4.31 -26.10 -15.06
CA LEU A 169 -3.46 -27.16 -14.52
C LEU A 169 -4.19 -28.02 -13.49
N SER A 170 -5.20 -27.45 -12.80
CA SER A 170 -6.00 -28.11 -11.74
C SER A 170 -5.13 -29.01 -10.84
N PRO A 171 -4.06 -28.48 -10.20
CA PRO A 171 -3.13 -29.31 -9.44
C PRO A 171 -3.84 -30.08 -8.33
N ALA A 172 -3.51 -31.36 -8.18
CA ALA A 172 -4.14 -32.23 -7.18
C ALA A 172 -3.70 -31.92 -5.73
N THR A 173 -2.60 -31.18 -5.56
CA THR A 173 -2.03 -30.87 -4.24
C THR A 173 -2.07 -29.37 -3.95
N ALA A 174 -2.22 -29.01 -2.67
CA ALA A 174 -2.18 -27.60 -2.22
C ALA A 174 -0.85 -26.92 -2.60
N GLU A 175 0.28 -27.63 -2.47
CA GLU A 175 1.60 -27.16 -2.90
C GLU A 175 1.63 -26.82 -4.40
N GLY A 176 1.05 -27.70 -5.23
CA GLY A 176 0.96 -27.48 -6.68
C GLY A 176 0.13 -26.24 -7.03
N VAL A 177 -0.97 -25.98 -6.32
CA VAL A 177 -1.81 -24.79 -6.55
C VAL A 177 -1.04 -23.53 -6.18
N VAL A 178 -0.36 -23.51 -5.02
CA VAL A 178 0.51 -22.38 -4.61
C VAL A 178 1.63 -22.18 -5.63
N GLY A 179 2.25 -23.26 -6.11
CA GLY A 179 3.24 -23.21 -7.18
C GLY A 179 2.69 -22.59 -8.48
N ALA A 180 1.48 -22.98 -8.90
CA ALA A 180 0.81 -22.41 -10.07
C ALA A 180 0.53 -20.91 -9.92
N ILE A 181 0.14 -20.45 -8.72
CA ILE A 181 -0.06 -19.02 -8.43
C ILE A 181 1.26 -18.26 -8.62
N VAL A 182 2.34 -18.72 -7.98
CA VAL A 182 3.65 -18.04 -8.06
C VAL A 182 4.25 -18.12 -9.46
N LEU A 183 4.05 -19.23 -10.17
CA LEU A 183 4.44 -19.38 -11.57
C LEU A 183 3.72 -18.37 -12.47
N GLY A 184 2.40 -18.20 -12.29
CA GLY A 184 1.62 -17.20 -13.01
C GLY A 184 2.11 -15.77 -12.74
N MET A 185 2.49 -15.48 -11.51
CA MET A 185 3.14 -14.21 -11.15
C MET A 185 4.48 -14.06 -11.89
N ALA A 186 5.35 -15.06 -11.86
CA ALA A 186 6.65 -15.01 -12.53
C ALA A 186 6.52 -14.80 -14.04
N LEU A 187 5.57 -15.47 -14.70
CA LEU A 187 5.30 -15.29 -16.13
C LEU A 187 4.82 -13.86 -16.45
N CYS A 188 3.98 -13.31 -15.59
CA CYS A 188 3.55 -11.90 -15.69
C CYS A 188 4.75 -10.95 -15.57
N GLU A 189 5.63 -11.18 -14.60
CA GLU A 189 6.83 -10.36 -14.39
C GLU A 189 7.80 -10.42 -15.60
N ILE A 190 7.89 -11.55 -16.29
CA ILE A 190 8.66 -11.64 -17.55
C ILE A 190 8.10 -10.64 -18.58
N ALA A 191 6.79 -10.67 -18.81
CA ALA A 191 6.14 -9.79 -19.77
C ALA A 191 6.32 -8.31 -19.38
N SER A 192 6.15 -7.99 -18.09
CA SER A 192 6.30 -6.65 -17.56
C SER A 192 7.75 -6.14 -17.64
N ALA A 193 8.74 -6.95 -17.23
CA ALA A 193 10.15 -6.61 -17.30
C ALA A 193 10.63 -6.39 -18.75
N VAL A 194 10.15 -7.21 -19.71
CA VAL A 194 10.43 -7.05 -21.13
C VAL A 194 9.82 -5.73 -21.63
N THR A 195 8.54 -5.50 -21.35
CA THR A 195 7.83 -4.28 -21.76
C THR A 195 8.53 -3.02 -21.22
N GLN A 196 8.86 -3.00 -19.93
CA GLN A 196 9.58 -1.89 -19.32
C GLN A 196 10.98 -1.69 -19.93
N THR A 197 11.67 -2.77 -20.29
CA THR A 197 12.97 -2.69 -20.95
C THR A 197 12.85 -2.07 -22.35
N VAL A 198 11.84 -2.46 -23.10
CA VAL A 198 11.58 -1.90 -24.44
C VAL A 198 11.21 -0.43 -24.35
N LEU A 199 10.30 -0.07 -23.45
CA LEU A 199 9.88 1.32 -23.22
C LEU A 199 11.07 2.20 -22.77
N PHE A 200 11.91 1.70 -21.87
CA PHE A 200 13.11 2.41 -21.43
C PHE A 200 14.08 2.68 -22.60
N ARG A 201 14.34 1.65 -23.41
CA ARG A 201 15.21 1.78 -24.60
C ARG A 201 14.63 2.76 -25.62
N HIS A 202 13.32 2.72 -25.83
CA HIS A 202 12.62 3.64 -26.72
C HIS A 202 12.67 5.09 -26.22
N ALA A 203 12.49 5.30 -24.91
CA ALA A 203 12.48 6.62 -24.29
C ALA A 203 13.85 7.33 -24.34
N LEU A 204 14.96 6.60 -24.21
CA LEU A 204 16.32 7.15 -24.27
C LEU A 204 16.93 7.14 -25.66
N GLY A 205 16.47 6.26 -26.53
CA GLY A 205 17.06 6.01 -27.85
C GLY A 205 18.27 5.08 -27.82
N PRO A 206 18.88 4.78 -28.99
CA PRO A 206 20.02 3.88 -29.09
C PRO A 206 21.26 4.48 -28.41
N LYS A 207 22.11 3.61 -27.86
CA LYS A 207 23.34 4.01 -27.14
C LYS A 207 24.23 4.97 -27.93
N SER A 208 24.29 4.81 -29.24
CA SER A 208 25.09 5.65 -30.15
C SER A 208 24.63 7.11 -30.21
N ARG A 209 23.38 7.41 -29.85
CA ARG A 209 22.78 8.76 -29.87
C ARG A 209 22.67 9.38 -28.47
N LEU A 210 23.22 8.74 -27.44
CA LEU A 210 23.16 9.28 -26.09
C LEU A 210 24.07 10.49 -25.95
N THR A 211 23.50 11.61 -25.55
CA THR A 211 24.20 12.88 -25.28
C THR A 211 24.69 12.94 -23.85
N GLY A 212 25.76 13.72 -23.63
CA GLY A 212 26.31 13.99 -22.31
C GLY A 212 27.65 13.30 -22.05
N PRO A 213 28.42 13.80 -21.07
CA PRO A 213 29.76 13.29 -20.73
C PRO A 213 29.69 11.88 -20.10
N GLY A 214 28.56 11.53 -19.48
CA GLY A 214 28.45 10.32 -18.67
C GLY A 214 29.22 10.44 -17.36
N THR A 215 29.16 9.37 -16.56
CA THR A 215 29.81 9.34 -15.24
C THR A 215 30.49 8.00 -15.02
N THR A 216 31.57 7.98 -14.24
CA THR A 216 32.31 6.76 -13.92
C THR A 216 31.43 5.81 -13.07
N SER A 217 31.53 4.51 -13.34
CA SER A 217 30.80 3.47 -12.61
C SER A 217 31.02 3.52 -11.10
N GLN A 218 32.23 3.86 -10.65
CA GLN A 218 32.57 3.95 -9.23
C GLN A 218 31.81 5.10 -8.55
N VAL A 219 31.74 6.27 -9.18
CA VAL A 219 30.99 7.44 -8.67
C VAL A 219 29.49 7.11 -8.59
N LEU A 220 28.96 6.44 -9.60
CA LEU A 220 27.53 6.03 -9.59
C LEU A 220 27.21 5.02 -8.50
N ARG A 221 28.09 4.02 -8.28
CA ARG A 221 27.93 3.06 -7.18
C ARG A 221 27.92 3.77 -5.82
N GLY A 222 28.84 4.70 -5.61
CA GLY A 222 28.91 5.49 -4.37
C GLY A 222 27.64 6.33 -4.15
N LYS A 223 27.14 7.02 -5.19
CA LYS A 223 25.91 7.80 -5.13
C LYS A 223 24.68 6.92 -4.88
N LEU A 224 24.55 5.81 -5.62
CA LEU A 224 23.45 4.85 -5.43
C LEU A 224 23.49 4.24 -4.03
N GLY A 225 24.64 3.77 -3.56
CA GLY A 225 24.79 3.17 -2.23
C GLY A 225 24.45 4.14 -1.11
N ARG A 226 24.87 5.40 -1.21
CA ARG A 226 24.56 6.44 -0.20
C ARG A 226 23.05 6.71 -0.07
N ILE A 227 22.31 6.62 -1.18
CA ILE A 227 20.84 6.79 -1.18
C ILE A 227 20.15 5.49 -0.78
N ALA A 228 20.59 4.36 -1.35
CA ALA A 228 19.91 3.08 -1.20
C ALA A 228 20.06 2.47 0.19
N ALA A 229 21.24 2.57 0.83
CA ALA A 229 21.50 1.89 2.10
C ALA A 229 20.58 2.33 3.23
N PRO A 230 20.41 3.64 3.55
CA PRO A 230 19.53 4.05 4.65
C PRO A 230 18.05 3.75 4.37
N LEU A 231 17.61 3.92 3.13
CA LEU A 231 16.21 3.67 2.74
C LEU A 231 15.89 2.18 2.70
N GLY A 232 16.83 1.37 2.17
CA GLY A 232 16.70 -0.09 2.17
C GLY A 232 16.69 -0.66 3.59
N ALA A 233 17.56 -0.17 4.47
CA ALA A 233 17.59 -0.59 5.87
C ALA A 233 16.29 -0.26 6.62
N ALA A 234 15.75 0.94 6.44
CA ALA A 234 14.47 1.33 7.04
C ALA A 234 13.30 0.48 6.53
N ALA A 235 13.23 0.24 5.21
CA ALA A 235 12.21 -0.62 4.61
C ALA A 235 12.36 -2.08 5.07
N LEU A 236 13.59 -2.59 5.17
CA LEU A 236 13.86 -3.94 5.66
C LEU A 236 13.37 -4.10 7.11
N LEU A 237 13.66 -3.14 7.98
CA LEU A 237 13.24 -3.20 9.37
C LEU A 237 11.70 -3.23 9.50
N GLY A 238 10.99 -2.35 8.78
CA GLY A 238 9.53 -2.36 8.75
C GLY A 238 8.95 -3.68 8.22
N ASN A 239 9.51 -4.20 7.11
CA ASN A 239 9.06 -5.47 6.54
C ASN A 239 9.40 -6.68 7.42
N LEU A 240 10.50 -6.65 8.18
CA LEU A 240 10.82 -7.71 9.16
C LEU A 240 9.76 -7.80 10.26
N ILE A 241 9.35 -6.65 10.83
CA ILE A 241 8.32 -6.63 11.88
C ILE A 241 6.97 -7.10 11.33
N SER A 242 6.55 -6.60 10.18
CA SER A 242 5.30 -7.03 9.52
C SER A 242 5.32 -8.51 9.15
N SER A 243 6.46 -9.01 8.69
CA SER A 243 6.64 -10.43 8.33
C SER A 243 6.67 -11.34 9.56
N ALA A 244 7.22 -10.86 10.68
CA ALA A 244 7.17 -11.60 11.94
C ALA A 244 5.72 -11.84 12.37
N ASN A 245 4.85 -10.81 12.29
CA ASN A 245 3.42 -10.99 12.55
C ASN A 245 2.79 -12.07 11.65
N ALA A 246 3.07 -12.02 10.35
CA ALA A 246 2.50 -12.96 9.38
C ALA A 246 2.91 -14.42 9.64
N VAL A 247 4.15 -14.64 10.05
CA VAL A 247 4.67 -15.98 10.36
C VAL A 247 4.20 -16.48 11.74
N LEU A 248 4.13 -15.59 12.73
CA LEU A 248 3.78 -15.95 14.10
C LEU A 248 2.31 -16.29 14.27
N ILE A 249 1.40 -15.60 13.58
CA ILE A 249 -0.04 -15.78 13.77
C ILE A 249 -0.48 -17.24 13.57
N PRO A 250 -0.20 -17.93 12.45
CA PRO A 250 -0.61 -19.33 12.30
C PRO A 250 -0.01 -20.24 13.37
N ARG A 251 1.24 -20.02 13.76
CA ARG A 251 1.90 -20.80 14.81
C ARG A 251 1.27 -20.61 16.18
N LEU A 252 0.92 -19.37 16.52
CA LEU A 252 0.24 -19.06 17.77
C LEU A 252 -1.17 -19.65 17.82
N LEU A 253 -1.87 -19.71 16.67
CA LEU A 253 -3.17 -20.39 16.56
C LEU A 253 -3.03 -21.90 16.81
N VAL A 254 -1.99 -22.52 16.24
CA VAL A 254 -1.70 -23.95 16.48
C VAL A 254 -1.30 -24.19 17.94
N SER A 255 -0.47 -23.33 18.53
CA SER A 255 -0.11 -23.45 19.96
C SER A 255 -1.32 -23.25 20.89
N GLY A 256 -2.34 -22.51 20.43
CA GLY A 256 -3.63 -22.35 21.10
C GLY A 256 -4.59 -23.54 20.96
N GLY A 257 -4.15 -24.64 20.30
CA GLY A 257 -4.93 -25.88 20.15
C GLY A 257 -5.67 -26.04 18.83
N MET A 258 -5.45 -25.14 17.85
CA MET A 258 -6.07 -25.24 16.53
C MET A 258 -5.27 -26.20 15.64
N ASP A 259 -5.95 -26.98 14.78
CA ASP A 259 -5.27 -27.80 13.77
C ASP A 259 -4.54 -26.93 12.76
N GLN A 260 -3.40 -27.44 12.22
CA GLN A 260 -2.53 -26.73 11.27
C GLN A 260 -3.31 -26.19 10.06
N ASN A 261 -4.14 -27.04 9.43
CA ASN A 261 -4.89 -26.66 8.24
C ASN A 261 -5.95 -25.59 8.56
N GLN A 262 -6.60 -25.72 9.72
CA GLN A 262 -7.57 -24.71 10.19
C GLN A 262 -6.88 -23.39 10.51
N ALA A 263 -5.73 -23.38 11.16
CA ALA A 263 -4.96 -22.19 11.48
C ALA A 263 -4.56 -21.43 10.19
N VAL A 264 -4.04 -22.15 9.20
CA VAL A 264 -3.69 -21.58 7.89
C VAL A 264 -4.93 -21.07 7.15
N ALA A 265 -6.06 -21.79 7.20
CA ALA A 265 -7.30 -21.35 6.57
C ALA A 265 -7.86 -20.08 7.22
N VAL A 266 -7.90 -20.00 8.55
CA VAL A 266 -8.36 -18.80 9.28
C VAL A 266 -7.45 -17.60 9.00
N TYR A 267 -6.13 -17.83 8.94
CA TYR A 267 -5.17 -16.82 8.51
C TYR A 267 -5.46 -16.35 7.07
N GLY A 268 -5.73 -17.29 6.16
CA GLY A 268 -6.08 -17.01 4.77
C GLY A 268 -7.37 -16.20 4.62
N VAL A 269 -8.40 -16.51 5.41
CA VAL A 269 -9.65 -15.72 5.46
C VAL A 269 -9.36 -14.29 5.88
N THR A 270 -8.63 -14.09 6.97
CA THR A 270 -8.39 -12.73 7.49
C THR A 270 -7.50 -11.90 6.58
N PHE A 271 -6.34 -12.42 6.14
CA PHE A 271 -5.36 -11.67 5.37
C PHE A 271 -5.60 -11.74 3.85
N GLY A 272 -6.21 -12.80 3.37
CA GLY A 272 -6.53 -12.98 1.95
C GLY A 272 -7.89 -12.42 1.52
N MET A 273 -8.85 -12.31 2.43
CA MET A 273 -10.24 -11.94 2.11
C MET A 273 -10.72 -10.73 2.91
N THR A 274 -10.79 -10.81 4.26
CA THR A 274 -11.39 -9.77 5.12
C THR A 274 -10.64 -8.45 5.06
N LEU A 275 -9.32 -8.45 5.31
CA LEU A 275 -8.51 -7.23 5.26
C LEU A 275 -8.48 -6.59 3.87
N PRO A 276 -8.28 -7.31 2.76
CA PRO A 276 -8.37 -6.71 1.43
C PRO A 276 -9.70 -6.05 1.13
N MET A 277 -10.82 -6.59 1.60
CA MET A 277 -12.14 -5.98 1.47
C MET A 277 -12.23 -4.67 2.25
N LEU A 278 -11.76 -4.64 3.50
CA LEU A 278 -11.73 -3.44 4.34
C LEU A 278 -10.76 -2.37 3.82
N LEU A 279 -9.71 -2.77 3.11
CA LEU A 279 -8.72 -1.85 2.54
C LEU A 279 -9.16 -1.21 1.22
N LEU A 280 -10.26 -1.63 0.58
CA LEU A 280 -10.74 -1.01 -0.65
C LEU A 280 -10.97 0.50 -0.54
N PRO A 281 -11.68 1.01 0.50
CA PRO A 281 -11.88 2.46 0.63
C PRO A 281 -10.58 3.23 0.86
N THR A 282 -9.51 2.57 1.30
CA THR A 282 -8.22 3.21 1.61
C THR A 282 -7.43 3.62 0.36
N ALA A 283 -7.77 3.09 -0.82
CA ALA A 283 -7.17 3.50 -2.09
C ALA A 283 -7.25 5.01 -2.32
N PHE A 284 -8.33 5.64 -1.85
CA PHE A 284 -8.51 7.09 -1.86
C PHE A 284 -7.41 7.83 -1.05
N LEU A 285 -6.98 7.27 0.09
CA LEU A 285 -5.92 7.88 0.92
C LEU A 285 -4.57 7.94 0.21
N SER A 286 -4.22 6.91 -0.53
CA SER A 286 -2.98 6.88 -1.31
C SER A 286 -2.97 8.01 -2.35
N ALA A 287 -4.08 8.19 -3.06
CA ALA A 287 -4.26 9.29 -4.01
C ALA A 287 -4.22 10.67 -3.31
N LEU A 288 -4.88 10.81 -2.16
CA LEU A 288 -4.85 12.02 -1.35
C LEU A 288 -3.43 12.36 -0.87
N GLY A 289 -2.66 11.36 -0.41
CA GLY A 289 -1.28 11.52 0.04
C GLY A 289 -0.35 12.00 -1.08
N LEU A 290 -0.48 11.47 -2.29
CA LEU A 290 0.30 11.89 -3.47
C LEU A 290 0.10 13.38 -3.80
N VAL A 291 -1.09 13.94 -3.56
CA VAL A 291 -1.40 15.35 -3.80
C VAL A 291 -1.01 16.21 -2.60
N LEU A 292 -1.29 15.74 -1.40
CA LEU A 292 -1.13 16.49 -0.16
C LEU A 292 0.34 16.73 0.18
N THR A 293 1.17 15.69 0.13
CA THR A 293 2.59 15.76 0.54
C THR A 293 3.38 16.85 -0.21
N PRO A 294 3.37 16.94 -1.55
CA PRO A 294 4.10 18.00 -2.26
C PRO A 294 3.52 19.39 -2.02
N LYS A 295 2.19 19.52 -1.84
CA LYS A 295 1.58 20.81 -1.50
C LYS A 295 2.03 21.30 -0.13
N LEU A 296 2.02 20.43 0.88
CA LEU A 296 2.47 20.79 2.21
C LEU A 296 3.96 21.12 2.23
N SER A 297 4.78 20.44 1.43
CA SER A 297 6.20 20.74 1.28
C SER A 297 6.43 22.13 0.69
N GLN A 298 5.63 22.54 -0.30
CA GLN A 298 5.68 23.90 -0.87
C GLN A 298 5.27 24.97 0.17
N CYS A 299 4.15 24.76 0.87
CA CYS A 299 3.70 25.68 1.93
C CYS A 299 4.71 25.75 3.08
N SER A 300 5.34 24.64 3.43
CA SER A 300 6.40 24.59 4.45
C SER A 300 7.64 25.38 4.03
N ALA A 301 8.07 25.28 2.78
CA ALA A 301 9.17 26.06 2.23
C ALA A 301 8.90 27.57 2.24
N LEU A 302 7.63 27.98 2.11
CA LEU A 302 7.19 29.37 2.17
C LEU A 302 6.86 29.84 3.62
N ASN A 303 7.00 28.98 4.63
CA ASN A 303 6.60 29.22 6.02
C ASN A 303 5.12 29.65 6.19
N ASP A 304 4.25 29.30 5.25
CA ASP A 304 2.82 29.61 5.31
C ASP A 304 2.06 28.60 6.18
N ARG A 305 2.08 28.84 7.48
CA ARG A 305 1.39 28.00 8.47
C ARG A 305 -0.13 28.05 8.32
N GLY A 306 -0.69 29.16 7.81
CA GLY A 306 -2.12 29.32 7.58
C GLY A 306 -2.61 28.35 6.52
N GLU A 307 -1.94 28.32 5.37
CA GLU A 307 -2.29 27.42 4.28
C GLU A 307 -2.01 25.94 4.64
N ILE A 308 -0.93 25.64 5.39
CA ILE A 308 -0.69 24.27 5.91
C ILE A 308 -1.90 23.80 6.75
N ARG A 309 -2.35 24.59 7.73
CA ARG A 309 -3.51 24.25 8.57
C ARG A 309 -4.76 24.02 7.73
N ARG A 310 -5.02 24.89 6.75
CA ARG A 310 -6.17 24.80 5.86
C ARG A 310 -6.13 23.54 5.01
N GLN A 311 -4.99 23.18 4.41
CA GLN A 311 -4.83 21.97 3.59
C GLN A 311 -4.97 20.70 4.43
N VAL A 312 -4.34 20.64 5.59
CA VAL A 312 -4.47 19.51 6.52
C VAL A 312 -5.91 19.37 6.96
N SER A 313 -6.52 20.45 7.41
CA SER A 313 -7.89 20.59 7.81
C SER A 313 -8.83 19.97 6.76
N ARG A 314 -8.74 20.43 5.55
CA ARG A 314 -9.56 19.94 4.44
C ARG A 314 -9.32 18.46 4.10
N SER A 315 -8.08 18.01 4.15
CA SER A 315 -7.72 16.63 3.83
C SER A 315 -8.26 15.65 4.87
N VAL A 316 -8.22 16.03 6.15
CA VAL A 316 -8.81 15.23 7.23
C VAL A 316 -10.32 15.15 7.11
N GLY A 317 -10.98 16.28 6.86
CA GLY A 317 -12.44 16.30 6.66
C GLY A 317 -12.87 15.41 5.49
N LEU A 318 -12.18 15.51 4.35
CA LEU A 318 -12.45 14.66 3.18
C LEU A 318 -12.21 13.17 3.46
N ALA A 319 -11.12 12.84 4.16
CA ALA A 319 -10.80 11.47 4.51
C ALA A 319 -11.90 10.87 5.41
N ASN A 320 -12.30 11.58 6.45
CA ASN A 320 -13.33 11.12 7.38
C ASN A 320 -14.70 11.00 6.71
N LEU A 321 -15.04 11.93 5.83
CA LEU A 321 -16.31 11.92 5.09
C LEU A 321 -16.49 10.65 4.25
N ILE A 322 -15.40 10.07 3.76
CA ILE A 322 -15.42 8.86 2.92
C ILE A 322 -15.18 7.60 3.74
N LEU A 323 -14.14 7.59 4.61
CA LEU A 323 -13.70 6.38 5.29
C LEU A 323 -14.65 5.95 6.42
N ILE A 324 -15.17 6.89 7.20
CA ILE A 324 -16.03 6.56 8.34
C ILE A 324 -17.29 5.82 7.87
N PRO A 325 -18.11 6.34 6.92
CA PRO A 325 -19.28 5.62 6.47
C PRO A 325 -18.93 4.34 5.71
N ALA A 326 -17.90 4.35 4.89
CA ALA A 326 -17.49 3.16 4.13
C ALA A 326 -17.13 1.99 5.05
N LEU A 327 -16.33 2.23 6.08
CA LEU A 327 -15.94 1.20 7.03
C LEU A 327 -17.08 0.82 7.99
N ALA A 328 -17.91 1.77 8.42
CA ALA A 328 -19.09 1.48 9.25
C ALA A 328 -20.12 0.61 8.52
N LEU A 329 -20.42 0.94 7.27
CA LEU A 329 -21.33 0.16 6.44
C LEU A 329 -20.75 -1.22 6.09
N LEU A 330 -19.46 -1.31 5.78
CA LEU A 330 -18.77 -2.59 5.58
C LEU A 330 -18.71 -3.43 6.86
N ALA A 331 -18.66 -2.83 8.04
CA ALA A 331 -18.69 -3.57 9.30
C ALA A 331 -20.02 -4.30 9.51
N VAL A 332 -21.10 -3.75 8.99
CA VAL A 332 -22.47 -4.30 9.15
C VAL A 332 -22.83 -5.23 7.98
N SER A 333 -22.84 -4.71 6.76
CA SER A 333 -23.24 -5.49 5.56
C SER A 333 -22.09 -6.36 4.99
N GLY A 334 -20.86 -6.16 5.48
CA GLY A 334 -19.67 -6.87 5.03
C GLY A 334 -19.72 -8.39 5.21
N PRO A 335 -20.27 -8.96 6.30
CA PRO A 335 -20.40 -10.41 6.44
C PRO A 335 -21.16 -11.05 5.29
N ALA A 336 -22.33 -10.52 4.93
CA ALA A 336 -23.14 -11.05 3.82
C ALA A 336 -22.49 -10.84 2.46
N ILE A 337 -21.89 -9.66 2.24
CA ILE A 337 -21.14 -9.35 1.01
C ILE A 337 -19.91 -10.24 0.90
N GLY A 338 -19.14 -10.40 1.98
CA GLY A 338 -17.95 -11.22 2.02
C GLY A 338 -18.25 -12.70 1.76
N ALA A 339 -19.28 -13.23 2.40
CA ALA A 339 -19.73 -14.60 2.16
C ALA A 339 -20.18 -14.81 0.71
N ALA A 340 -20.87 -13.85 0.11
CA ALA A 340 -21.28 -13.93 -1.29
C ALA A 340 -20.09 -13.77 -2.27
N LEU A 341 -19.13 -12.89 -1.98
CA LEU A 341 -17.97 -12.66 -2.84
C LEU A 341 -16.97 -13.82 -2.79
N TYR A 342 -16.68 -14.32 -1.60
CA TYR A 342 -15.62 -15.32 -1.40
C TYR A 342 -16.16 -16.75 -1.22
N ALA A 343 -17.46 -16.93 -1.12
CA ALA A 343 -18.13 -18.20 -0.78
C ALA A 343 -17.66 -18.79 0.57
N ASP A 344 -17.29 -17.93 1.52
CA ASP A 344 -16.84 -18.30 2.86
C ASP A 344 -17.46 -17.36 3.91
N ALA A 345 -18.30 -17.91 4.79
CA ALA A 345 -19.01 -17.12 5.81
C ALA A 345 -18.09 -16.57 6.91
N ARG A 346 -16.91 -17.19 7.12
CA ARG A 346 -15.94 -16.78 8.14
C ARG A 346 -15.32 -15.40 7.88
N VAL A 347 -15.51 -14.83 6.68
CA VAL A 347 -15.05 -13.48 6.34
C VAL A 347 -15.65 -12.42 7.28
N GLY A 348 -16.84 -12.69 7.84
CA GLY A 348 -17.55 -11.80 8.76
C GLY A 348 -17.11 -11.83 10.21
N ASP A 349 -16.44 -12.90 10.67
CA ASP A 349 -16.28 -13.21 12.10
C ASP A 349 -15.66 -12.09 12.96
N HIS A 350 -14.68 -11.35 12.44
CA HIS A 350 -14.00 -10.29 13.18
C HIS A 350 -14.05 -8.93 12.47
N LEU A 351 -14.93 -8.80 11.50
CA LEU A 351 -14.97 -7.68 10.57
C LEU A 351 -15.23 -6.32 11.26
N PRO A 352 -16.14 -6.16 12.23
CA PRO A 352 -16.36 -4.87 12.89
C PRO A 352 -15.11 -4.36 13.64
N LEU A 353 -14.43 -5.25 14.36
CA LEU A 353 -13.23 -4.88 15.12
C LEU A 353 -12.07 -4.55 14.18
N LEU A 354 -11.88 -5.32 13.11
CA LEU A 354 -10.89 -5.04 12.07
C LEU A 354 -11.20 -3.75 11.31
N ALA A 355 -12.47 -3.45 11.02
CA ALA A 355 -12.88 -2.20 10.38
C ALA A 355 -12.50 -0.97 11.23
N LEU A 356 -12.70 -1.06 12.55
CA LEU A 356 -12.24 -0.03 13.47
C LEU A 356 -10.72 0.14 13.44
N GLY A 357 -9.97 -0.96 13.48
CA GLY A 357 -8.51 -0.95 13.35
C GLY A 357 -8.04 -0.34 12.04
N VAL A 358 -8.67 -0.68 10.93
CA VAL A 358 -8.38 -0.09 9.60
C VAL A 358 -8.66 1.41 9.60
N LEU A 359 -9.72 1.89 10.23
CA LEU A 359 -10.01 3.33 10.32
C LEU A 359 -8.87 4.09 11.01
N PHE A 360 -8.39 3.60 12.16
CA PHE A 360 -7.27 4.22 12.86
C PHE A 360 -5.95 4.10 12.09
N SER A 361 -5.71 2.98 11.42
CA SER A 361 -4.56 2.82 10.52
C SER A 361 -4.59 3.81 9.35
N CYS A 362 -5.78 4.12 8.82
CA CYS A 362 -5.96 5.17 7.82
C CYS A 362 -5.60 6.56 8.35
N TRP A 363 -5.98 6.88 9.58
CA TRP A 363 -5.59 8.14 10.22
C TRP A 363 -4.08 8.22 10.45
N GLN A 364 -3.46 7.14 10.87
CA GLN A 364 -2.00 7.08 11.00
C GLN A 364 -1.30 7.32 9.65
N THR A 365 -1.79 6.69 8.58
CA THR A 365 -1.27 6.86 7.21
C THR A 365 -1.42 8.31 6.71
N LEU A 366 -2.58 8.93 6.97
CA LEU A 366 -2.81 10.34 6.63
C LEU A 366 -1.86 11.27 7.40
N CYS A 367 -1.69 11.04 8.70
CA CYS A 367 -0.73 11.78 9.52
C CYS A 367 0.71 11.59 9.03
N ALA A 368 1.10 10.39 8.60
CA ALA A 368 2.41 10.12 8.04
C ALA A 368 2.65 10.91 6.73
N ALA A 369 1.64 11.03 5.86
CA ALA A 369 1.70 11.87 4.66
C ALA A 369 1.85 13.36 5.01
N ILE A 370 1.12 13.83 6.02
CA ILE A 370 1.21 15.21 6.53
C ILE A 370 2.61 15.49 7.09
N LEU A 371 3.11 14.63 7.98
CA LEU A 371 4.44 14.77 8.59
C LEU A 371 5.55 14.71 7.52
N SER A 372 5.40 13.86 6.52
CA SER A 372 6.32 13.81 5.38
C SER A 372 6.33 15.11 4.59
N GLY A 373 5.16 15.73 4.39
CA GLY A 373 5.03 17.01 3.70
C GLY A 373 5.65 18.18 4.45
N VAL A 374 5.64 18.16 5.80
CA VAL A 374 6.30 19.20 6.60
C VAL A 374 7.76 18.86 6.99
N GLY A 375 8.34 17.82 6.40
CA GLY A 375 9.76 17.46 6.59
C GLY A 375 10.06 16.64 7.85
N ARG A 376 9.04 16.10 8.54
CA ARG A 376 9.15 15.27 9.75
C ARG A 376 9.02 13.76 9.47
N GLN A 377 9.59 13.29 8.35
CA GLN A 377 9.52 11.89 7.91
C GLN A 377 10.07 10.91 8.95
N GLY A 378 11.15 11.27 9.65
CA GLY A 378 11.72 10.41 10.70
C GLY A 378 10.77 10.17 11.87
N ALA A 379 9.99 11.18 12.28
CA ALA A 379 8.97 11.03 13.31
C ALA A 379 7.84 10.09 12.86
N ALA A 380 7.38 10.25 11.61
CA ALA A 380 6.36 9.36 11.03
C ALA A 380 6.82 7.90 11.00
N ALA A 381 8.05 7.65 10.53
CA ALA A 381 8.64 6.31 10.48
C ALA A 381 8.84 5.72 11.89
N GLY A 382 9.31 6.51 12.85
CA GLY A 382 9.50 6.06 14.23
C GLY A 382 8.19 5.65 14.91
N ILE A 383 7.11 6.41 14.68
CA ILE A 383 5.77 6.07 15.21
C ILE A 383 5.23 4.79 14.56
N ALA A 384 5.42 4.64 13.24
CA ALA A 384 4.98 3.44 12.53
C ALA A 384 5.69 2.19 13.10
N LEU A 385 7.01 2.23 13.23
CA LEU A 385 7.79 1.12 13.80
C LEU A 385 7.40 0.82 15.26
N ALA A 386 7.11 1.85 16.07
CA ALA A 386 6.65 1.66 17.44
C ALA A 386 5.26 1.00 17.48
N ALA A 387 4.33 1.44 16.62
CA ALA A 387 2.99 0.83 16.53
C ALA A 387 3.06 -0.62 16.06
N ASP A 388 3.86 -0.92 15.03
CA ASP A 388 4.09 -2.28 14.52
C ASP A 388 4.74 -3.17 15.60
N GLY A 389 5.69 -2.63 16.37
CA GLY A 389 6.30 -3.33 17.49
C GLY A 389 5.30 -3.66 18.61
N VAL A 390 4.44 -2.70 18.97
CA VAL A 390 3.35 -2.93 19.94
C VAL A 390 2.38 -3.98 19.41
N GLN A 391 2.02 -3.91 18.13
CA GLN A 391 1.16 -4.90 17.50
C GLN A 391 1.77 -6.31 17.61
N LEU A 392 3.06 -6.45 17.31
CA LEU A 392 3.77 -7.74 17.39
C LEU A 392 3.71 -8.32 18.81
N VAL A 393 4.02 -7.51 19.82
CA VAL A 393 3.97 -7.94 21.23
C VAL A 393 2.56 -8.37 21.62
N LEU A 394 1.55 -7.57 21.30
CA LEU A 394 0.14 -7.89 21.60
C LEU A 394 -0.31 -9.16 20.85
N THR A 395 0.12 -9.34 19.60
CA THR A 395 -0.16 -10.56 18.83
C THR A 395 0.40 -11.79 19.55
N CYS A 396 1.64 -11.75 20.00
CA CYS A 396 2.25 -12.85 20.75
C CYS A 396 1.52 -13.17 22.05
N LEU A 397 0.99 -12.17 22.74
CA LEU A 397 0.32 -12.36 24.03
C LEU A 397 -1.13 -12.83 23.89
N LEU A 398 -1.85 -12.39 22.86
CA LEU A 398 -3.29 -12.56 22.77
C LEU A 398 -3.73 -13.69 21.83
N VAL A 399 -2.97 -13.97 20.76
CA VAL A 399 -3.43 -14.91 19.72
C VAL A 399 -3.49 -16.34 20.23
N SER A 400 -2.56 -16.77 21.08
CA SER A 400 -2.55 -18.13 21.65
C SER A 400 -3.77 -18.41 22.53
N GLY A 401 -4.29 -17.40 23.23
CA GLY A 401 -5.45 -17.56 24.11
C GLY A 401 -6.79 -17.22 23.47
N TRP A 402 -6.83 -16.19 22.61
CA TRP A 402 -8.06 -15.65 22.03
C TRP A 402 -8.17 -15.90 20.52
N GLY A 403 -7.25 -16.66 19.94
CA GLY A 403 -7.27 -16.96 18.52
C GLY A 403 -7.20 -15.69 17.64
N MET A 404 -7.93 -15.68 16.53
CA MET A 404 -7.94 -14.57 15.59
C MET A 404 -8.61 -13.30 16.14
N GLN A 405 -9.48 -13.44 17.13
CA GLN A 405 -10.05 -12.32 17.87
C GLN A 405 -8.96 -11.55 18.63
N GLY A 406 -7.99 -12.26 19.19
CA GLY A 406 -6.80 -11.67 19.83
C GLY A 406 -5.96 -10.85 18.85
N TYR A 407 -5.80 -11.33 17.62
CA TYR A 407 -5.14 -10.56 16.58
C TYR A 407 -5.92 -9.29 16.21
N ALA A 408 -7.25 -9.40 16.01
CA ALA A 408 -8.08 -8.25 15.66
C ALA A 408 -8.02 -7.16 16.74
N PHE A 409 -7.98 -7.57 18.02
CA PHE A 409 -7.79 -6.66 19.16
C PHE A 409 -6.39 -6.04 19.17
N ALA A 410 -5.34 -6.84 18.96
CA ALA A 410 -3.95 -6.37 18.90
C ALA A 410 -3.75 -5.35 17.78
N PHE A 411 -4.27 -5.63 16.58
CA PHE A 411 -4.25 -4.74 15.43
C PHE A 411 -4.98 -3.43 15.72
N THR A 412 -6.19 -3.49 16.26
CA THR A 412 -6.99 -2.29 16.56
C THR A 412 -6.34 -1.43 17.62
N LEU A 413 -5.85 -2.02 18.72
CA LEU A 413 -5.21 -1.28 19.79
C LEU A 413 -3.90 -0.61 19.34
N SER A 414 -3.08 -1.31 18.56
CA SER A 414 -1.84 -0.75 17.99
C SER A 414 -2.13 0.38 17.01
N ALA A 415 -3.17 0.24 16.17
CA ALA A 415 -3.60 1.28 15.23
C ALA A 415 -4.11 2.54 15.97
N VAL A 416 -4.87 2.37 17.05
CA VAL A 416 -5.33 3.47 17.92
C VAL A 416 -4.13 4.21 18.53
N LEU A 417 -3.16 3.48 19.07
CA LEU A 417 -1.93 4.06 19.64
C LEU A 417 -1.12 4.80 18.57
N GLY A 418 -0.90 4.18 17.41
CA GLY A 418 -0.19 4.78 16.30
C GLY A 418 -0.86 6.05 15.78
N ALA A 419 -2.19 6.04 15.64
CA ALA A 419 -2.97 7.22 15.25
C ALA A 419 -2.88 8.33 16.30
N ALA A 420 -3.06 8.00 17.58
CA ALA A 420 -3.01 8.98 18.67
C ALA A 420 -1.62 9.65 18.76
N LEU A 421 -0.54 8.86 18.68
CA LEU A 421 0.83 9.40 18.68
C LEU A 421 1.08 10.28 17.44
N SER A 422 0.66 9.84 16.27
CA SER A 422 0.79 10.60 15.03
C SER A 422 0.04 11.93 15.10
N TRP A 423 -1.20 11.92 15.58
CA TRP A 423 -1.99 13.13 15.80
C TRP A 423 -1.35 14.09 16.79
N ARG A 424 -0.80 13.56 17.88
CA ARG A 424 -0.10 14.40 18.88
C ARG A 424 1.08 15.13 18.27
N VAL A 425 1.85 14.48 17.40
CA VAL A 425 2.98 15.10 16.72
C VAL A 425 2.49 16.11 15.68
N VAL A 426 1.50 15.78 14.86
CA VAL A 426 0.89 16.70 13.88
C VAL A 426 0.34 17.95 14.58
N ALA A 427 -0.40 17.78 15.67
CA ALA A 427 -0.98 18.90 16.44
C ALA A 427 0.09 19.85 17.00
N ARG A 428 1.22 19.29 17.50
CA ARG A 428 2.35 20.09 18.00
C ARG A 428 3.08 20.86 16.91
N GLU A 429 3.35 20.21 15.77
CA GLU A 429 4.13 20.82 14.67
C GLU A 429 3.35 21.91 13.94
N ILE A 430 2.04 21.69 13.73
CA ILE A 430 1.21 22.58 12.91
C ILE A 430 0.42 23.57 13.78
N GLY A 431 0.24 23.29 15.09
CA GLY A 431 -0.60 24.09 15.98
C GLY A 431 -2.07 24.07 15.53
N LEU A 432 -2.57 22.87 15.18
CA LEU A 432 -3.87 22.68 14.56
C LEU A 432 -4.97 22.65 15.61
N SER A 433 -5.94 23.54 15.52
CA SER A 433 -7.26 23.39 16.15
C SER A 433 -8.22 22.79 15.11
N LEU A 434 -8.58 21.53 15.28
CA LEU A 434 -9.53 20.87 14.38
C LEU A 434 -10.96 21.23 14.81
N PRO A 435 -11.86 21.59 13.88
CA PRO A 435 -13.28 21.64 14.16
C PRO A 435 -13.81 20.21 14.32
N VAL A 436 -13.83 19.73 15.58
CA VAL A 436 -14.13 18.33 15.91
C VAL A 436 -15.53 17.93 15.44
N PHE A 437 -16.51 18.83 15.59
CA PHE A 437 -17.90 18.52 15.25
C PHE A 437 -18.10 18.17 13.76
N PRO A 438 -17.76 19.04 12.77
CA PRO A 438 -18.02 18.72 11.36
C PRO A 438 -17.13 17.62 10.79
N TRP A 439 -16.00 17.28 11.43
CA TRP A 439 -15.02 16.36 10.83
C TRP A 439 -14.94 15.01 11.49
N PHE A 440 -15.37 14.90 12.73
CA PHE A 440 -15.42 13.65 13.46
C PHE A 440 -16.81 13.34 13.97
N THR A 441 -17.42 14.23 14.74
CA THR A 441 -18.68 13.94 15.43
C THR A 441 -19.84 13.74 14.44
N ALA A 442 -20.02 14.68 13.51
CA ALA A 442 -21.12 14.58 12.55
C ALA A 442 -20.97 13.37 11.59
N PRO A 443 -19.80 13.08 10.97
CA PRO A 443 -19.59 11.87 10.20
C PRO A 443 -19.81 10.58 11.00
N VAL A 444 -19.34 10.52 12.27
CA VAL A 444 -19.51 9.33 13.11
C VAL A 444 -20.99 9.11 13.45
N LEU A 445 -21.71 10.13 13.91
CA LEU A 445 -23.13 10.02 14.24
C LEU A 445 -23.97 9.62 13.01
N SER A 446 -23.70 10.27 11.87
CA SER A 446 -24.37 9.95 10.62
C SER A 446 -24.06 8.52 10.15
N ALA A 447 -22.83 8.06 10.34
CA ALA A 447 -22.43 6.70 9.96
C ALA A 447 -23.01 5.64 10.90
N CYS A 448 -23.09 5.90 12.21
CA CYS A 448 -23.77 5.02 13.16
C CYS A 448 -25.25 4.89 12.83
N LEU A 449 -25.94 5.99 12.57
CA LEU A 449 -27.35 5.96 12.13
C LEU A 449 -27.52 5.20 10.81
N ALA A 450 -26.64 5.47 9.84
CA ALA A 450 -26.67 4.81 8.54
C ALA A 450 -26.42 3.30 8.65
N ALA A 451 -25.46 2.88 9.48
CA ALA A 451 -25.13 1.49 9.69
C ALA A 451 -26.28 0.73 10.37
N THR A 452 -26.85 1.28 11.44
CA THR A 452 -27.99 0.65 12.15
C THR A 452 -29.25 0.57 11.28
N CYS A 453 -29.58 1.64 10.56
CA CYS A 453 -30.75 1.62 9.65
C CYS A 453 -30.49 0.76 8.40
N GLY A 454 -29.24 0.71 7.92
CA GLY A 454 -28.83 -0.18 6.84
C GLY A 454 -28.98 -1.65 7.20
N ASP A 455 -28.59 -2.03 8.42
CA ASP A 455 -28.76 -3.39 8.98
C ASP A 455 -30.22 -3.78 9.08
N LEU A 456 -31.05 -2.87 9.61
CA LEU A 456 -32.50 -3.08 9.66
C LEU A 456 -33.10 -3.27 8.27
N MET A 457 -32.69 -2.46 7.29
CA MET A 457 -33.16 -2.60 5.90
C MET A 457 -32.70 -3.93 5.30
N GLU A 458 -31.43 -4.33 5.52
CA GLU A 458 -30.92 -5.63 5.10
C GLU A 458 -31.77 -6.77 5.67
N THR A 459 -32.07 -6.73 6.97
CA THR A 459 -32.92 -7.72 7.65
C THR A 459 -34.34 -7.78 7.06
N VAL A 460 -34.95 -6.63 6.76
CA VAL A 460 -36.28 -6.56 6.13
C VAL A 460 -36.25 -7.15 4.72
N LEU A 461 -35.23 -6.81 3.93
CA LEU A 461 -35.05 -7.32 2.57
C LEU A 461 -34.80 -8.83 2.54
N GLN A 462 -34.04 -9.37 3.49
CA GLN A 462 -33.86 -10.82 3.65
C GLN A 462 -35.18 -11.52 4.00
N ARG A 463 -35.97 -10.95 4.89
CA ARG A 463 -37.31 -11.48 5.24
C ARG A 463 -38.31 -11.42 4.08
N SER A 464 -38.13 -10.48 3.14
CA SER A 464 -38.96 -10.40 1.92
C SER A 464 -38.55 -11.39 0.82
N GLY A 465 -37.56 -12.27 1.08
CA GLY A 465 -37.13 -13.34 0.17
C GLY A 465 -36.02 -12.97 -0.80
N LEU A 466 -35.36 -11.80 -0.64
CA LEU A 466 -34.18 -11.46 -1.42
C LEU A 466 -32.98 -12.31 -0.99
N SER A 467 -32.09 -12.58 -1.93
CA SER A 467 -30.80 -13.23 -1.59
C SER A 467 -29.99 -12.41 -0.60
N PRO A 468 -29.22 -13.03 0.33
CA PRO A 468 -28.44 -12.31 1.33
C PRO A 468 -27.54 -11.21 0.74
N CYS A 469 -26.93 -11.47 -0.41
CA CYS A 469 -26.09 -10.49 -1.11
C CYS A 469 -26.91 -9.30 -1.64
N ALA A 470 -28.07 -9.54 -2.25
CA ALA A 470 -28.92 -8.48 -2.76
C ALA A 470 -29.49 -7.63 -1.61
N ALA A 471 -29.87 -8.27 -0.50
CA ALA A 471 -30.32 -7.58 0.71
C ALA A 471 -29.24 -6.72 1.32
N ALA A 472 -27.99 -7.24 1.43
CA ALA A 472 -26.84 -6.49 1.92
C ALA A 472 -26.50 -5.29 1.03
N LEU A 473 -26.52 -5.43 -0.29
CA LEU A 473 -26.35 -4.32 -1.24
C LEU A 473 -27.47 -3.28 -1.10
N GLY A 474 -28.71 -3.71 -0.89
CA GLY A 474 -29.85 -2.84 -0.62
C GLY A 474 -29.69 -2.07 0.68
N GLY A 475 -29.30 -2.75 1.76
CA GLY A 475 -29.01 -2.15 3.07
C GLY A 475 -27.86 -1.13 2.99
N LEU A 476 -26.78 -1.47 2.26
CA LEU A 476 -25.64 -0.60 2.03
C LEU A 476 -26.04 0.66 1.24
N GLY A 477 -26.80 0.51 0.16
CA GLY A 477 -27.32 1.62 -0.64
C GLY A 477 -28.23 2.56 0.16
N PHE A 478 -29.16 1.99 0.93
CA PHE A 478 -30.05 2.74 1.82
C PHE A 478 -29.24 3.47 2.92
N GLY A 479 -28.30 2.76 3.57
CA GLY A 479 -27.42 3.35 4.57
C GLY A 479 -26.60 4.51 4.03
N LEU A 480 -26.06 4.40 2.81
CA LEU A 480 -25.31 5.49 2.17
C LEU A 480 -26.19 6.71 1.91
N LEU A 481 -27.42 6.52 1.42
CA LEU A 481 -28.37 7.61 1.21
C LEU A 481 -28.72 8.30 2.53
N LEU A 482 -28.97 7.50 3.56
CA LEU A 482 -29.28 8.01 4.90
C LEU A 482 -28.11 8.76 5.52
N TYR A 483 -26.87 8.26 5.33
CA TYR A 483 -25.66 8.96 5.74
C TYR A 483 -25.58 10.36 5.13
N LEU A 484 -25.77 10.46 3.82
CA LEU A 484 -25.72 11.74 3.11
C LEU A 484 -26.83 12.69 3.60
N ALA A 485 -28.05 12.19 3.83
CA ALA A 485 -29.16 12.97 4.37
C ALA A 485 -28.88 13.45 5.80
N ALA A 486 -28.41 12.56 6.69
CA ALA A 486 -28.07 12.91 8.07
C ALA A 486 -26.93 13.94 8.15
N LEU A 487 -25.91 13.77 7.30
CA LEU A 487 -24.78 14.70 7.22
C LEU A 487 -25.24 16.11 6.79
N GLN A 488 -26.16 16.20 5.83
CA GLN A 488 -26.76 17.48 5.41
C GLN A 488 -27.61 18.09 6.53
N ALA A 489 -28.42 17.28 7.24
CA ALA A 489 -29.24 17.73 8.37
C ALA A 489 -28.40 18.27 9.51
N LEU A 490 -27.21 17.69 9.78
CA LEU A 490 -26.26 18.17 10.79
C LEU A 490 -25.45 19.39 10.33
N GLY A 491 -25.70 19.93 9.12
CA GLY A 491 -24.97 21.08 8.57
C GLY A 491 -23.50 20.83 8.26
N ALA A 492 -23.06 19.56 8.30
CA ALA A 492 -21.69 19.16 8.01
C ALA A 492 -21.46 18.85 6.53
N GLY A 493 -22.50 18.97 5.69
CA GLY A 493 -22.39 18.82 4.24
C GLY A 493 -21.56 19.93 3.59
N THR A 494 -21.18 19.74 2.34
CA THR A 494 -20.28 20.61 1.56
C THR A 494 -20.66 22.09 1.53
N LYS A 495 -21.93 22.46 1.81
CA LYS A 495 -22.41 23.84 1.88
C LYS A 495 -22.28 24.49 3.27
N GLY A 496 -22.21 23.72 4.35
CA GLY A 496 -22.15 24.23 5.74
C GLY A 496 -20.76 24.17 6.37
N SER A 497 -19.82 23.45 5.79
CA SER A 497 -18.49 23.19 6.39
C SER A 497 -17.48 24.34 6.27
N GLY A 498 -17.86 25.50 5.74
CA GLY A 498 -16.90 26.59 5.47
C GLY A 498 -15.79 26.17 4.48
N LEU A 499 -15.96 25.04 3.81
CA LEU A 499 -15.08 24.60 2.73
C LEU A 499 -15.32 25.54 1.54
N PRO A 500 -14.38 26.42 1.17
CA PRO A 500 -14.52 27.16 -0.07
C PRO A 500 -14.59 26.13 -1.21
N PRO A 501 -15.32 26.47 -2.30
CA PRO A 501 -15.43 25.58 -3.46
C PRO A 501 -14.04 25.16 -3.92
N PRO A 502 -13.90 24.07 -4.68
CA PRO A 502 -12.62 23.56 -5.17
C PRO A 502 -11.97 24.59 -6.11
N ALA A 503 -11.55 25.68 -5.56
CA ALA A 503 -10.66 26.59 -6.24
C ALA A 503 -9.29 25.89 -6.27
N PHE A 504 -8.97 25.33 -7.42
CA PHE A 504 -7.61 25.12 -7.85
C PHE A 504 -7.13 26.40 -8.56
N PRO A 505 -6.74 27.46 -7.88
CA PRO A 505 -5.95 28.49 -8.51
C PRO A 505 -4.49 28.02 -8.40
N CYS A 506 -4.01 27.35 -9.44
CA CYS A 506 -2.60 27.49 -9.76
C CYS A 506 -2.39 28.95 -10.13
N HIS A 507 -2.01 29.78 -9.19
CA HIS A 507 -1.26 30.96 -9.57
C HIS A 507 0.04 30.46 -10.18
N PRO A 508 0.33 30.78 -11.47
CA PRO A 508 1.64 30.54 -12.01
C PRO A 508 2.63 31.28 -11.13
N VAL A 509 3.62 30.56 -10.61
CA VAL A 509 4.79 31.17 -9.99
C VAL A 509 5.36 32.14 -11.02
N LYS A 510 5.11 33.44 -10.87
CA LYS A 510 5.84 34.47 -11.60
C LYS A 510 7.31 34.20 -11.32
N ASN A 511 8.07 33.97 -12.37
CA ASN A 511 9.51 33.77 -12.42
C ASN A 511 10.21 34.70 -11.41
N SER A 512 10.61 34.19 -10.27
CA SER A 512 11.63 34.81 -9.46
C SER A 512 13.00 34.26 -9.85
N VAL A 513 13.46 34.68 -11.03
CA VAL A 513 14.87 34.73 -11.41
C VAL A 513 15.55 35.75 -10.48
N GLN A 514 15.65 35.47 -9.20
CA GLN A 514 16.41 36.31 -8.25
C GLN A 514 17.34 35.52 -7.33
N TRP A 515 17.51 34.21 -7.57
CA TRP A 515 18.37 33.37 -6.72
C TRP A 515 19.84 33.29 -7.16
N GLN A 516 20.21 33.93 -8.31
CA GLN A 516 21.60 33.86 -8.81
C GLN A 516 22.47 35.09 -8.56
N LYS A 517 21.99 36.12 -7.83
CA LYS A 517 22.81 37.34 -7.60
C LYS A 517 23.36 37.52 -6.17
N ARG A 518 23.24 36.54 -5.28
CA ARG A 518 23.75 36.69 -3.89
C ARG A 518 24.97 35.83 -3.51
N THR A 519 25.54 35.08 -4.42
CA THR A 519 26.73 34.25 -4.13
C THR A 519 28.01 34.68 -4.84
N THR A 520 28.07 35.86 -5.51
CA THR A 520 29.27 36.33 -6.22
C THR A 520 29.80 37.68 -5.72
N THR A 521 29.39 38.18 -4.55
CA THR A 521 29.99 39.37 -3.95
C THR A 521 30.35 39.15 -2.51
N GLY A 522 31.59 38.72 -2.31
CA GLY A 522 32.21 38.70 -0.98
C GLY A 522 33.40 37.75 -0.91
N ARG A 523 34.54 38.11 -1.15
CA ARG A 523 35.54 39.12 -0.90
C ARG A 523 36.94 38.58 -0.83
N HIS A 524 37.77 39.07 -1.67
CA HIS A 524 39.18 39.26 -1.29
C HIS A 524 39.31 40.64 -0.58
N ARG A 525 39.89 40.67 0.58
CA ARG A 525 40.79 41.72 1.12
C ARG A 525 41.30 41.32 2.50
N PRO A 526 42.48 41.80 2.86
CA PRO A 526 43.84 41.36 2.46
C PRO A 526 44.47 40.48 3.54
#